data_2d1f8d6aaa93a732bf9e0131dedf4f9a
#
_entry.id   2d1f8d6aaa93a732bf9e0131dedf4f9a
#
_cell.length_a   1.000
_cell.length_b   1.000
_cell.length_c   1.000
_cell.angle_alpha   90.00
_cell.angle_beta   90.00
_cell.angle_gamma   90.00
#
_symmetry.space_group_name_H-M   'P 1'
#
loop_
_entity.id
_entity.type
_entity.pdbx_description
1 polymer ?
#
loop_
_entity_poly.entity_id
_entity_poly.type
_entity_poly.pdbx_seq_one_letter_code
_entity_poly.pdbx_strand_id
1 'polypeptide(L)'
;DAFVTTSQYNTNVPNKLKVSLAHKIQVRGWQGRVAKTTPYIPVECTESPHVEGLWVARDVSTKRKIIDDGKEEEAYPIADVLTMKQEGSTQKPPVVIATIRMGFGHHRIAYSAASWAIKAGHTTIFHDFLNIQSEESDLIKTLDVLYSKFSRLASELGGPLEKLWGQAMKQGDADGLRIASLTANQLLPLLQLYPLETPIVCTHQICALVASAIGFTNVVNLVVDNYPQWFLVVPRTLNLTQGPVNYQSYLKMGVPSADLKLAGHWCPEQLVSNIDVDCTRRIQRAHCSAHAGNDKYKARRLVIPVGGAGAQKSFIINLIEALQDQIRAGRIQLFLNAGDHQHMKVAFEEILNKCQLEYDVVTTTQGVRDFQTRLLDPTNEPAKAITLFAFPDYFPAVATTDLLCRVSDLLTCKPSELAFYPIPKLHIRRVGDHEAYSAIRAAEVNDGSLECREVQDAIRLLELCCDPKCDLLESWNTSIMENHNKLQMYNGCKNAVQWAVEK
;
A
#
# COMPACT_ATOMS: atom_id res chain seq x y z
N ASP A 1 -29.62 3.54 9.64
CA ASP A 1 -28.63 4.60 9.77
C ASP A 1 -27.29 4.20 10.43
N ALA A 2 -26.93 2.94 10.32
CA ALA A 2 -25.64 2.41 10.80
C ALA A 2 -24.41 3.12 10.14
N PHE A 3 -24.61 3.80 9.02
CA PHE A 3 -23.55 4.47 8.27
C PHE A 3 -23.37 5.97 8.59
N VAL A 4 -24.27 6.56 9.36
CA VAL A 4 -24.14 7.97 9.81
C VAL A 4 -23.30 8.00 11.09
N THR A 5 -22.13 7.51 11.05
CA THR A 5 -21.60 6.87 12.21
C THR A 5 -20.43 7.60 12.86
N THR A 6 -19.76 8.47 12.18
CA THR A 6 -18.86 9.40 12.85
C THR A 6 -19.62 10.35 13.78
N SER A 7 -20.93 10.54 13.56
CA SER A 7 -21.78 11.20 14.53
C SER A 7 -21.90 10.46 15.87
N GLN A 8 -21.60 9.16 15.95
CA GLN A 8 -21.65 8.41 17.19
C GLN A 8 -20.44 8.66 18.11
N TYR A 9 -19.29 9.05 17.56
CA TYR A 9 -18.17 9.52 18.36
C TYR A 9 -18.33 10.97 18.83
N ASN A 10 -19.53 11.57 18.75
CA ASN A 10 -19.61 12.93 18.39
C ASN A 10 -20.50 13.78 19.26
N THR A 11 -19.89 14.53 20.09
CA THR A 11 -20.37 15.83 20.53
C THR A 11 -19.73 16.99 19.77
N ASN A 12 -18.69 16.75 18.96
CA ASN A 12 -17.79 17.76 18.42
C ASN A 12 -17.51 17.67 16.91
N VAL A 13 -18.32 16.95 16.11
CA VAL A 13 -18.18 16.96 14.64
C VAL A 13 -18.31 18.39 14.13
N PRO A 14 -17.33 18.90 13.39
CA PRO A 14 -17.39 20.23 12.83
C PRO A 14 -18.68 20.44 12.03
N ASN A 15 -19.28 21.65 12.14
CA ASN A 15 -20.50 21.98 11.41
C ASN A 15 -20.42 21.77 9.90
N LYS A 16 -19.21 21.79 9.32
CA LYS A 16 -18.92 21.47 7.91
C LYS A 16 -19.25 20.03 7.50
N LEU A 17 -19.35 19.10 8.46
CA LEU A 17 -19.79 17.72 8.20
C LEU A 17 -21.33 17.57 8.16
N LYS A 18 -22.11 18.62 8.48
CA LYS A 18 -23.55 18.59 8.32
C LYS A 18 -23.90 18.48 6.83
N VAL A 19 -24.53 17.36 6.49
CA VAL A 19 -24.96 17.08 5.11
C VAL A 19 -25.97 18.13 4.65
N SER A 20 -25.66 18.89 3.60
CA SER A 20 -26.56 19.88 3.02
C SER A 20 -27.82 19.22 2.45
N LEU A 21 -28.91 19.99 2.32
CA LEU A 21 -30.17 19.50 1.72
C LEU A 21 -29.95 19.01 0.28
N ALA A 22 -29.15 19.72 -0.52
CA ALA A 22 -28.81 19.31 -1.88
C ALA A 22 -28.15 17.92 -1.93
N HIS A 23 -27.26 17.65 -1.00
CA HIS A 23 -26.61 16.36 -0.89
C HIS A 23 -27.53 15.23 -0.42
N LYS A 24 -28.49 15.52 0.49
CA LYS A 24 -29.53 14.56 0.85
C LYS A 24 -30.41 14.16 -0.32
N ILE A 25 -30.71 15.12 -1.24
CA ILE A 25 -31.47 14.86 -2.44
C ILE A 25 -30.67 14.01 -3.43
N GLN A 26 -29.39 14.32 -3.66
CA GLN A 26 -28.52 13.52 -4.50
C GLN A 26 -28.40 12.08 -4.01
N VAL A 27 -28.16 11.91 -2.69
CA VAL A 27 -28.09 10.60 -2.02
C VAL A 27 -29.36 9.80 -2.24
N ARG A 28 -30.54 10.40 -2.00
CA ARG A 28 -31.85 9.74 -2.20
C ARG A 28 -32.11 9.38 -3.65
N GLY A 29 -31.75 10.27 -4.58
CA GLY A 29 -31.90 10.02 -6.01
C GLY A 29 -31.01 8.88 -6.49
N TRP A 30 -29.81 8.75 -5.94
CA TRP A 30 -28.88 7.68 -6.24
C TRP A 30 -29.29 6.35 -5.59
N GLN A 31 -29.64 6.35 -4.30
CA GLN A 31 -30.20 5.19 -3.60
C GLN A 31 -31.45 4.64 -4.30
N GLY A 32 -32.30 5.50 -4.82
CA GLY A 32 -33.51 5.09 -5.58
C GLY A 32 -33.19 4.40 -6.92
N ARG A 33 -32.04 4.67 -7.53
CA ARG A 33 -31.57 3.97 -8.73
C ARG A 33 -30.95 2.62 -8.38
N VAL A 34 -30.09 2.60 -7.39
CA VAL A 34 -29.34 1.41 -6.96
C VAL A 34 -30.25 0.37 -6.31
N ALA A 35 -31.21 0.77 -5.47
CA ALA A 35 -32.18 -0.14 -4.86
C ALA A 35 -33.01 -0.98 -5.86
N LYS A 36 -32.98 -0.62 -7.15
CA LYS A 36 -33.67 -1.37 -8.21
C LYS A 36 -32.80 -2.45 -8.87
N THR A 37 -31.50 -2.47 -8.61
CA THR A 37 -30.54 -3.24 -9.42
C THR A 37 -29.74 -4.28 -8.67
N THR A 38 -29.78 -4.35 -7.34
CA THR A 38 -28.90 -5.26 -6.60
C THR A 38 -29.66 -6.42 -5.93
N PRO A 39 -29.88 -7.53 -6.62
CA PRO A 39 -30.12 -8.79 -5.96
C PRO A 39 -28.78 -9.40 -5.54
N TYR A 40 -28.83 -10.21 -4.47
CA TYR A 40 -27.81 -11.16 -4.03
C TYR A 40 -26.64 -11.34 -5.01
N ILE A 41 -25.43 -11.02 -4.56
CA ILE A 41 -24.21 -11.25 -5.34
C ILE A 41 -23.59 -12.55 -4.84
N PRO A 42 -23.63 -13.63 -5.62
CA PRO A 42 -22.98 -14.87 -5.24
C PRO A 42 -21.46 -14.69 -5.31
N VAL A 43 -20.78 -14.98 -4.20
CA VAL A 43 -19.33 -14.90 -4.08
C VAL A 43 -18.77 -16.30 -3.82
N GLU A 44 -17.73 -16.65 -4.55
CA GLU A 44 -16.94 -17.86 -4.40
C GLU A 44 -15.48 -17.52 -4.12
N CYS A 45 -14.70 -18.48 -3.66
CA CYS A 45 -13.26 -18.35 -3.44
C CYS A 45 -12.47 -19.21 -4.42
N THR A 46 -11.37 -18.66 -4.92
CA THR A 46 -10.34 -19.41 -5.65
C THR A 46 -9.01 -19.27 -4.93
N GLU A 47 -8.14 -20.26 -5.04
CA GLU A 47 -6.78 -20.12 -4.53
C GLU A 47 -6.01 -19.08 -5.36
N SER A 48 -5.19 -18.26 -4.70
CA SER A 48 -4.38 -17.27 -5.40
C SER A 48 -3.28 -17.94 -6.22
N PRO A 49 -3.16 -17.68 -7.52
CA PRO A 49 -2.07 -18.24 -8.32
C PRO A 49 -0.69 -17.64 -7.96
N HIS A 50 -0.66 -16.63 -7.11
CA HIS A 50 0.54 -15.84 -6.80
C HIS A 50 1.02 -15.99 -5.35
N VAL A 51 0.10 -16.28 -4.43
CA VAL A 51 0.36 -16.34 -2.99
C VAL A 51 -0.19 -17.64 -2.44
N GLU A 52 0.69 -18.57 -2.11
CA GLU A 52 0.34 -19.86 -1.50
C GLU A 52 -0.42 -19.64 -0.19
N GLY A 53 -1.50 -20.40 -0.01
CA GLY A 53 -2.37 -20.33 1.17
C GLY A 53 -3.29 -19.11 1.24
N LEU A 54 -3.37 -18.31 0.17
CA LEU A 54 -4.29 -17.18 0.06
C LEU A 54 -5.49 -17.55 -0.81
N TRP A 55 -6.69 -17.45 -0.24
CA TRP A 55 -7.95 -17.55 -0.95
C TRP A 55 -8.41 -16.18 -1.41
N VAL A 56 -8.91 -16.04 -2.63
CA VAL A 56 -9.40 -14.79 -3.20
C VAL A 56 -10.90 -14.91 -3.44
N ALA A 57 -11.67 -14.07 -2.73
CA ALA A 57 -13.11 -13.98 -2.93
C ALA A 57 -13.43 -13.17 -4.20
N ARG A 58 -14.37 -13.66 -5.01
CA ARG A 58 -14.79 -13.03 -6.26
C ARG A 58 -16.25 -13.29 -6.56
N ASP A 59 -16.83 -12.49 -7.42
CA ASP A 59 -18.16 -12.67 -7.99
C ASP A 59 -18.18 -13.88 -8.95
N VAL A 60 -19.13 -14.78 -8.79
CA VAL A 60 -19.33 -15.96 -9.64
C VAL A 60 -19.56 -15.59 -11.12
N SER A 61 -20.06 -14.39 -11.39
CA SER A 61 -20.24 -13.87 -12.76
C SER A 61 -18.91 -13.54 -13.47
N THR A 62 -17.81 -13.40 -12.73
CA THR A 62 -16.48 -13.16 -13.32
C THR A 62 -16.00 -14.45 -14.02
N LYS A 63 -15.59 -14.33 -15.29
CA LYS A 63 -15.03 -15.48 -16.02
C LYS A 63 -13.86 -16.09 -15.26
N ARG A 64 -13.89 -17.41 -15.07
CA ARG A 64 -12.78 -18.17 -14.51
C ARG A 64 -11.55 -18.04 -15.42
N LYS A 65 -10.39 -17.88 -14.84
CA LYS A 65 -9.14 -17.90 -15.60
C LYS A 65 -8.83 -19.34 -16.00
N ILE A 66 -8.35 -19.51 -17.22
CA ILE A 66 -7.74 -20.77 -17.66
C ILE A 66 -6.32 -20.78 -17.11
N ILE A 67 -5.97 -21.79 -16.35
CA ILE A 67 -4.61 -22.01 -15.86
C ILE A 67 -3.74 -22.63 -16.96
N ASP A 68 -2.42 -22.61 -16.79
CA ASP A 68 -1.40 -22.98 -17.83
C ASP A 68 -1.58 -24.38 -18.45
N ASP A 69 -2.35 -25.27 -17.82
CA ASP A 69 -2.65 -26.62 -18.35
C ASP A 69 -4.00 -26.72 -19.09
N GLY A 70 -4.67 -25.61 -19.33
CA GLY A 70 -5.96 -25.54 -20.00
C GLY A 70 -7.17 -25.89 -19.11
N LYS A 71 -6.98 -26.07 -17.79
CA LYS A 71 -8.05 -26.27 -16.83
C LYS A 71 -8.61 -24.95 -16.34
N GLU A 72 -9.90 -24.91 -16.06
CA GLU A 72 -10.50 -23.78 -15.35
C GLU A 72 -10.02 -23.75 -13.89
N GLU A 73 -9.79 -22.57 -13.36
CA GLU A 73 -9.48 -22.32 -11.96
C GLU A 73 -10.59 -22.88 -11.06
N GLU A 74 -10.23 -23.74 -10.10
CA GLU A 74 -11.17 -24.39 -9.21
C GLU A 74 -11.73 -23.39 -8.18
N ALA A 75 -13.04 -23.35 -8.05
CA ALA A 75 -13.72 -22.39 -7.19
C ALA A 75 -14.56 -23.11 -6.12
N TYR A 76 -14.55 -22.55 -4.92
CA TYR A 76 -15.20 -23.13 -3.75
C TYR A 76 -16.16 -22.13 -3.10
N PRO A 77 -17.32 -22.59 -2.59
CA PRO A 77 -18.16 -21.74 -1.74
C PRO A 77 -17.37 -21.22 -0.53
N ILE A 78 -17.67 -19.99 -0.11
CA ILE A 78 -17.01 -19.40 1.07
C ILE A 78 -17.13 -20.31 2.31
N ALA A 79 -18.31 -20.93 2.52
CA ALA A 79 -18.54 -21.82 3.65
C ALA A 79 -17.57 -23.00 3.68
N ASP A 80 -17.23 -23.56 2.53
CA ASP A 80 -16.31 -24.69 2.42
C ASP A 80 -14.89 -24.23 2.77
N VAL A 81 -14.45 -23.08 2.24
CA VAL A 81 -13.12 -22.52 2.54
C VAL A 81 -12.97 -22.18 4.02
N LEU A 82 -14.01 -21.65 4.66
CA LEU A 82 -13.98 -21.33 6.11
C LEU A 82 -13.81 -22.59 6.98
N THR A 83 -14.23 -23.78 6.49
CA THR A 83 -14.15 -25.05 7.21
C THR A 83 -12.97 -25.92 6.78
N MET A 84 -12.25 -25.53 5.73
CA MET A 84 -11.07 -26.26 5.25
C MET A 84 -9.99 -26.33 6.33
N LYS A 85 -9.53 -27.55 6.61
CA LYS A 85 -8.40 -27.79 7.52
C LYS A 85 -7.10 -27.68 6.74
N GLN A 86 -6.20 -26.86 7.23
CA GLN A 86 -4.79 -26.95 6.78
C GLN A 86 -4.19 -28.24 7.34
N GLU A 87 -3.63 -29.08 6.48
CA GLU A 87 -2.99 -30.33 6.89
C GLU A 87 -1.91 -30.07 7.95
N GLY A 88 -2.00 -30.75 9.07
CA GLY A 88 -1.00 -30.73 10.14
C GLY A 88 -1.07 -29.58 11.15
N SER A 89 -2.09 -28.69 11.12
CA SER A 89 -2.22 -27.60 12.09
C SER A 89 -3.42 -27.77 13.02
N THR A 90 -3.29 -27.28 14.26
CA THR A 90 -4.44 -26.98 15.14
C THR A 90 -5.30 -25.94 14.43
N GLN A 91 -6.60 -26.26 14.24
CA GLN A 91 -7.52 -25.39 13.51
C GLN A 91 -7.59 -24.00 14.13
N LYS A 92 -7.01 -23.01 13.44
CA LYS A 92 -7.13 -21.61 13.78
C LYS A 92 -8.34 -20.99 13.09
N PRO A 93 -8.97 -19.95 13.69
CA PRO A 93 -10.10 -19.30 13.05
C PRO A 93 -9.67 -18.69 11.71
N PRO A 94 -10.52 -18.75 10.67
CA PRO A 94 -10.24 -18.08 9.40
C PRO A 94 -10.19 -16.57 9.59
N VAL A 95 -9.43 -15.86 8.75
CA VAL A 95 -9.32 -14.40 8.77
C VAL A 95 -9.67 -13.83 7.40
N VAL A 96 -10.58 -12.88 7.36
CA VAL A 96 -10.93 -12.15 6.14
C VAL A 96 -10.17 -10.83 6.08
N ILE A 97 -9.44 -10.62 5.00
CA ILE A 97 -8.78 -9.36 4.68
C ILE A 97 -9.65 -8.61 3.67
N ALA A 98 -10.45 -7.68 4.16
CA ALA A 98 -11.39 -6.92 3.35
C ALA A 98 -10.74 -5.61 2.86
N THR A 99 -10.83 -5.35 1.56
CA THR A 99 -10.16 -4.24 0.91
C THR A 99 -10.99 -3.66 -0.23
N ILE A 100 -10.53 -2.52 -0.76
CA ILE A 100 -11.03 -1.90 -1.99
C ILE A 100 -9.83 -1.47 -2.82
N ARG A 101 -9.81 -1.86 -4.09
CA ARG A 101 -8.78 -1.44 -5.03
C ARG A 101 -8.98 0.02 -5.43
N MET A 102 -8.28 0.91 -4.73
CA MET A 102 -8.10 2.31 -5.12
C MET A 102 -6.59 2.58 -5.22
N GLY A 103 -6.06 2.51 -6.45
CA GLY A 103 -4.61 2.50 -6.68
C GLY A 103 -3.93 1.24 -6.09
N PHE A 104 -2.69 1.37 -5.62
CA PHE A 104 -1.93 0.26 -5.02
C PHE A 104 -1.95 0.24 -3.48
N GLY A 105 -2.21 1.38 -2.83
CA GLY A 105 -2.00 1.55 -1.39
C GLY A 105 -2.80 0.57 -0.53
N HIS A 106 -4.12 0.57 -0.67
CA HIS A 106 -5.00 -0.30 0.11
C HIS A 106 -4.72 -1.79 -0.11
N HIS A 107 -4.49 -2.20 -1.36
CA HIS A 107 -4.15 -3.58 -1.70
C HIS A 107 -2.79 -3.99 -1.16
N ARG A 108 -1.78 -3.11 -1.23
CA ARG A 108 -0.46 -3.36 -0.65
C ARG A 108 -0.56 -3.64 0.86
N ILE A 109 -1.32 -2.83 1.58
CA ILE A 109 -1.58 -3.03 3.00
C ILE A 109 -2.37 -4.32 3.24
N ALA A 110 -3.34 -4.63 2.38
CA ALA A 110 -4.12 -5.88 2.46
C ALA A 110 -3.23 -7.12 2.26
N TYR A 111 -2.36 -7.13 1.27
CA TYR A 111 -1.39 -8.21 1.09
C TYR A 111 -0.39 -8.29 2.26
N SER A 112 0.00 -7.14 2.85
CA SER A 112 0.81 -7.12 4.04
C SER A 112 0.09 -7.80 5.22
N ALA A 113 -1.17 -7.50 5.46
CA ALA A 113 -1.96 -8.15 6.50
C ALA A 113 -2.17 -9.65 6.21
N ALA A 114 -2.46 -10.01 4.94
CA ALA A 114 -2.61 -11.40 4.51
C ALA A 114 -1.33 -12.22 4.76
N SER A 115 -0.15 -11.66 4.48
CA SER A 115 1.12 -12.35 4.71
C SER A 115 1.31 -12.75 6.18
N TRP A 116 0.88 -11.90 7.12
CA TRP A 116 0.92 -12.19 8.55
C TRP A 116 -0.13 -13.21 8.98
N ALA A 117 -1.34 -13.17 8.41
CA ALA A 117 -2.38 -14.15 8.70
C ALA A 117 -1.97 -15.55 8.21
N ILE A 118 -1.44 -15.67 7.00
CA ILE A 118 -0.89 -16.91 6.45
C ILE A 118 0.28 -17.41 7.31
N LYS A 119 1.24 -16.55 7.64
CA LYS A 119 2.37 -16.91 8.50
C LYS A 119 1.93 -17.40 9.87
N ALA A 120 0.87 -16.84 10.40
CA ALA A 120 0.27 -17.28 11.66
C ALA A 120 -0.53 -18.60 11.52
N GLY A 121 -0.72 -19.14 10.32
CA GLY A 121 -1.42 -20.40 10.05
C GLY A 121 -2.94 -20.27 10.05
N HIS A 122 -3.48 -19.10 9.70
CA HIS A 122 -4.91 -18.89 9.50
C HIS A 122 -5.30 -19.17 8.04
N THR A 123 -6.45 -19.79 7.82
CA THR A 123 -7.11 -19.77 6.52
C THR A 123 -7.43 -18.32 6.19
N THR A 124 -6.80 -17.76 5.14
CA THR A 124 -6.84 -16.33 4.85
C THR A 124 -7.60 -16.07 3.57
N ILE A 125 -8.67 -15.28 3.67
CA ILE A 125 -9.50 -14.89 2.52
C ILE A 125 -9.28 -13.41 2.21
N PHE A 126 -8.78 -13.13 1.02
CA PHE A 126 -8.63 -11.78 0.48
C PHE A 126 -9.90 -11.40 -0.27
N HIS A 127 -10.61 -10.38 0.21
CA HIS A 127 -11.89 -9.96 -0.37
C HIS A 127 -11.81 -8.50 -0.82
N ASP A 128 -11.65 -8.29 -2.13
CA ASP A 128 -11.76 -6.96 -2.75
C ASP A 128 -13.23 -6.69 -3.12
N PHE A 129 -13.85 -5.72 -2.45
CA PHE A 129 -15.26 -5.37 -2.65
C PHE A 129 -15.56 -4.78 -4.04
N LEU A 130 -14.54 -4.39 -4.80
CA LEU A 130 -14.71 -3.95 -6.19
C LEU A 130 -14.52 -5.07 -7.22
N ASN A 131 -14.14 -6.26 -6.78
CA ASN A 131 -14.04 -7.42 -7.66
C ASN A 131 -15.41 -8.08 -7.89
N ILE A 132 -16.41 -7.23 -8.13
CA ILE A 132 -17.81 -7.57 -8.41
C ILE A 132 -18.33 -6.70 -9.56
N GLN A 133 -19.38 -7.16 -10.23
CA GLN A 133 -20.10 -6.36 -11.24
C GLN A 133 -21.31 -5.69 -10.58
N SER A 134 -21.15 -4.41 -10.20
CA SER A 134 -22.21 -3.60 -9.62
C SER A 134 -22.05 -2.13 -9.98
N GLU A 135 -23.16 -1.35 -9.93
CA GLU A 135 -23.12 0.09 -10.14
C GLU A 135 -22.22 0.80 -9.10
N GLU A 136 -22.14 0.29 -7.88
CA GLU A 136 -21.30 0.82 -6.81
C GLU A 136 -19.83 0.59 -7.11
N SER A 137 -19.47 -0.60 -7.57
CA SER A 137 -18.13 -0.91 -8.04
C SER A 137 -17.73 0.04 -9.17
N ASP A 138 -18.58 0.24 -10.14
CA ASP A 138 -18.32 1.12 -11.28
C ASP A 138 -18.23 2.59 -10.86
N LEU A 139 -19.05 3.03 -9.89
CA LEU A 139 -18.95 4.37 -9.31
C LEU A 139 -17.59 4.57 -8.62
N ILE A 140 -17.18 3.63 -7.76
CA ILE A 140 -15.91 3.76 -7.03
C ILE A 140 -14.72 3.69 -8.01
N LYS A 141 -14.76 2.79 -9.00
CA LYS A 141 -13.74 2.73 -10.07
C LYS A 141 -13.67 4.03 -10.86
N THR A 142 -14.82 4.65 -11.17
CA THR A 142 -14.87 5.95 -11.85
C THR A 142 -14.26 7.05 -11.00
N LEU A 143 -14.54 7.07 -9.69
CA LEU A 143 -13.93 8.01 -8.75
C LEU A 143 -12.43 7.82 -8.63
N ASP A 144 -11.94 6.58 -8.61
CA ASP A 144 -10.49 6.28 -8.60
C ASP A 144 -9.81 6.77 -9.89
N VAL A 145 -10.43 6.56 -11.05
CA VAL A 145 -9.93 7.07 -12.34
C VAL A 145 -9.86 8.61 -12.35
N LEU A 146 -10.89 9.28 -11.84
CA LEU A 146 -10.93 10.75 -11.73
C LEU A 146 -9.85 11.24 -10.76
N TYR A 147 -9.77 10.64 -9.57
CA TYR A 147 -8.72 10.92 -8.57
C TYR A 147 -7.32 10.79 -9.18
N SER A 148 -7.06 9.68 -9.86
CA SER A 148 -5.78 9.40 -10.51
C SER A 148 -5.44 10.40 -11.61
N LYS A 149 -6.43 10.83 -12.42
CA LYS A 149 -6.25 11.86 -13.46
C LYS A 149 -5.91 13.22 -12.87
N PHE A 150 -6.69 13.67 -11.87
CA PHE A 150 -6.46 14.95 -11.22
C PHE A 150 -5.14 14.96 -10.43
N SER A 151 -4.80 13.86 -9.77
CA SER A 151 -3.53 13.69 -9.06
C SER A 151 -2.34 13.81 -10.00
N ARG A 152 -2.39 13.17 -11.18
CA ARG A 152 -1.36 13.30 -12.21
C ARG A 152 -1.25 14.73 -12.71
N LEU A 153 -2.37 15.35 -13.08
CA LEU A 153 -2.39 16.72 -13.60
C LEU A 153 -1.85 17.72 -12.56
N ALA A 154 -2.25 17.61 -11.32
CA ALA A 154 -1.76 18.46 -10.22
C ALA A 154 -0.26 18.27 -9.98
N SER A 155 0.23 17.01 -10.04
CA SER A 155 1.64 16.67 -9.88
C SER A 155 2.51 17.17 -11.05
N GLU A 156 2.00 17.13 -12.28
CA GLU A 156 2.73 17.56 -13.47
C GLU A 156 2.79 19.09 -13.63
N LEU A 157 1.68 19.78 -13.39
CA LEU A 157 1.60 21.24 -13.53
C LEU A 157 2.13 22.00 -12.31
N GLY A 158 2.03 21.41 -11.12
CA GLY A 158 2.50 22.03 -9.88
C GLY A 158 1.81 23.35 -9.50
N GLY A 159 2.44 24.14 -8.65
CA GLY A 159 2.04 25.52 -8.32
C GLY A 159 0.64 25.66 -7.72
N PRO A 160 -0.20 26.60 -8.24
CA PRO A 160 -1.55 26.85 -7.70
C PRO A 160 -2.49 25.64 -7.78
N LEU A 161 -2.40 24.83 -8.85
CA LEU A 161 -3.24 23.67 -9.05
C LEU A 161 -2.92 22.56 -8.04
N GLU A 162 -1.63 22.34 -7.77
CA GLU A 162 -1.19 21.40 -6.72
C GLU A 162 -1.71 21.84 -5.34
N LYS A 163 -1.65 23.15 -5.02
CA LYS A 163 -2.18 23.68 -3.76
C LYS A 163 -3.68 23.51 -3.63
N LEU A 164 -4.43 23.78 -4.70
CA LEU A 164 -5.89 23.59 -4.71
C LEU A 164 -6.26 22.13 -4.54
N TRP A 165 -5.56 21.23 -5.23
CA TRP A 165 -5.78 19.79 -5.10
C TRP A 165 -5.45 19.29 -3.70
N GLY A 166 -4.30 19.69 -3.14
CA GLY A 166 -3.91 19.36 -1.77
C GLY A 166 -4.91 19.85 -0.72
N GLN A 167 -5.46 21.06 -0.89
CA GLN A 167 -6.52 21.59 -0.01
C GLN A 167 -7.82 20.82 -0.14
N ALA A 168 -8.22 20.46 -1.36
CA ALA A 168 -9.41 19.65 -1.60
C ALA A 168 -9.30 18.30 -0.90
N MET A 169 -8.14 17.65 -0.96
CA MET A 169 -7.90 16.38 -0.27
C MET A 169 -7.96 16.51 1.26
N LYS A 170 -7.50 17.60 1.84
CA LYS A 170 -7.62 17.85 3.29
C LYS A 170 -9.05 18.18 3.74
N GLN A 171 -9.85 18.75 2.87
CA GLN A 171 -11.23 19.15 3.18
C GLN A 171 -12.27 18.07 2.85
N GLY A 172 -11.86 16.95 2.26
CA GLY A 172 -12.72 15.89 1.76
C GLY A 172 -13.45 15.03 2.79
N ASP A 173 -13.33 15.31 4.10
CA ASP A 173 -13.95 14.54 5.19
C ASP A 173 -15.47 14.34 5.00
N ALA A 174 -16.20 15.41 4.69
CA ALA A 174 -17.64 15.34 4.54
C ALA A 174 -18.07 14.57 3.27
N ASP A 175 -17.33 14.74 2.19
CA ASP A 175 -17.59 14.07 0.92
C ASP A 175 -17.16 12.60 0.97
N GLY A 176 -16.03 12.31 1.57
CA GLY A 176 -15.57 10.93 1.81
C GLY A 176 -16.56 10.15 2.66
N LEU A 177 -17.05 10.73 3.76
CA LEU A 177 -18.06 10.11 4.61
C LEU A 177 -19.37 9.86 3.87
N ARG A 178 -19.77 10.79 3.01
CA ARG A 178 -21.00 10.67 2.20
C ARG A 178 -20.87 9.55 1.16
N ILE A 179 -19.78 9.51 0.43
CA ILE A 179 -19.51 8.44 -0.55
C ILE A 179 -19.47 7.09 0.15
N ALA A 180 -18.77 6.98 1.28
CA ALA A 180 -18.73 5.77 2.08
C ALA A 180 -20.12 5.32 2.52
N SER A 181 -20.97 6.25 2.99
CA SER A 181 -22.34 5.93 3.42
C SER A 181 -23.25 5.49 2.27
N LEU A 182 -23.03 6.03 1.07
CA LEU A 182 -23.79 5.66 -0.13
C LEU A 182 -23.42 4.28 -0.63
N THR A 183 -22.13 4.01 -0.74
CA THR A 183 -21.60 2.77 -1.33
C THR A 183 -21.71 1.61 -0.36
N ALA A 184 -21.44 1.82 0.92
CA ALA A 184 -21.41 0.75 1.92
C ALA A 184 -22.75 0.00 2.03
N ASN A 185 -23.88 0.71 1.93
CA ASN A 185 -25.20 0.07 2.04
C ASN A 185 -25.45 -1.00 0.97
N GLN A 186 -24.90 -0.82 -0.21
CA GLN A 186 -25.08 -1.74 -1.34
C GLN A 186 -24.07 -2.92 -1.30
N LEU A 187 -23.00 -2.76 -0.54
CA LEU A 187 -21.98 -3.78 -0.38
C LEU A 187 -22.27 -4.74 0.80
N LEU A 188 -23.36 -4.50 1.57
CA LEU A 188 -23.77 -5.40 2.66
C LEU A 188 -23.88 -6.88 2.24
N PRO A 189 -24.47 -7.24 1.08
CA PRO A 189 -24.60 -8.62 0.66
C PRO A 189 -23.26 -9.38 0.55
N LEU A 190 -22.16 -8.68 0.31
CA LEU A 190 -20.84 -9.31 0.15
C LEU A 190 -20.31 -9.99 1.41
N LEU A 191 -20.66 -9.47 2.58
CA LEU A 191 -20.22 -10.05 3.86
C LEU A 191 -21.28 -10.93 4.53
N GLN A 192 -22.50 -11.00 4.03
CA GLN A 192 -23.57 -11.82 4.62
C GLN A 192 -23.28 -13.33 4.56
N LEU A 193 -22.33 -13.74 3.73
CA LEU A 193 -21.89 -15.14 3.61
C LEU A 193 -20.95 -15.60 4.72
N TYR A 194 -20.43 -14.67 5.51
CA TYR A 194 -19.50 -14.96 6.61
C TYR A 194 -20.24 -15.01 7.95
N PRO A 195 -19.91 -15.95 8.84
CA PRO A 195 -20.36 -15.91 10.24
C PRO A 195 -19.97 -14.57 10.91
N LEU A 196 -20.84 -14.05 11.79
CA LEU A 196 -20.63 -12.73 12.43
C LEU A 196 -19.41 -12.67 13.36
N GLU A 197 -18.93 -13.82 13.79
CA GLU A 197 -17.73 -13.97 14.64
C GLU A 197 -16.45 -14.05 13.82
N THR A 198 -16.53 -14.10 12.48
CA THR A 198 -15.35 -14.18 11.62
C THR A 198 -14.47 -12.93 11.81
N PRO A 199 -13.18 -13.09 12.15
CA PRO A 199 -12.25 -11.99 12.22
C PRO A 199 -12.08 -11.29 10.87
N ILE A 200 -12.28 -9.96 10.84
CA ILE A 200 -12.14 -9.15 9.62
C ILE A 200 -11.12 -8.04 9.84
N VAL A 201 -10.08 -8.03 9.02
CA VAL A 201 -9.11 -6.93 8.92
C VAL A 201 -9.43 -6.09 7.69
N CYS A 202 -9.84 -4.85 7.90
CA CYS A 202 -10.25 -3.92 6.83
C CYS A 202 -9.13 -2.93 6.51
N THR A 203 -8.70 -2.85 5.27
CA THR A 203 -7.70 -1.87 4.82
C THR A 203 -8.34 -0.66 4.13
N HIS A 204 -9.66 -0.64 4.06
CA HIS A 204 -10.46 0.48 3.58
C HIS A 204 -11.66 0.69 4.49
N GLN A 205 -11.95 1.92 4.86
CA GLN A 205 -13.02 2.27 5.81
C GLN A 205 -14.42 1.81 5.35
N ILE A 206 -14.69 1.73 4.05
CA ILE A 206 -15.98 1.23 3.54
C ILE A 206 -16.18 -0.24 3.96
N CYS A 207 -15.14 -1.07 3.90
CA CYS A 207 -15.22 -2.47 4.32
C CYS A 207 -15.57 -2.57 5.81
N ALA A 208 -14.91 -1.75 6.65
CA ALA A 208 -15.19 -1.72 8.08
C ALA A 208 -16.60 -1.18 8.39
N LEU A 209 -17.09 -0.18 7.62
CA LEU A 209 -18.46 0.31 7.72
C LEU A 209 -19.48 -0.79 7.40
N VAL A 210 -19.26 -1.55 6.31
CA VAL A 210 -20.11 -2.67 5.91
C VAL A 210 -20.13 -3.73 7.01
N ALA A 211 -18.96 -4.18 7.48
CA ALA A 211 -18.85 -5.17 8.54
C ALA A 211 -19.51 -4.73 9.85
N SER A 212 -19.26 -3.48 10.28
CA SER A 212 -19.89 -2.89 11.47
C SER A 212 -21.42 -2.79 11.34
N ALA A 213 -21.92 -2.45 10.15
CA ALA A 213 -23.36 -2.32 9.91
C ALA A 213 -24.10 -3.66 9.94
N ILE A 214 -23.48 -4.73 9.45
CA ILE A 214 -24.02 -6.09 9.52
C ILE A 214 -24.03 -6.62 10.95
N GLY A 215 -23.09 -6.17 11.80
CA GLY A 215 -23.00 -6.59 13.19
C GLY A 215 -21.84 -7.52 13.50
N PHE A 216 -20.82 -7.58 12.66
CA PHE A 216 -19.58 -8.32 12.97
C PHE A 216 -18.95 -7.80 14.26
N THR A 217 -18.50 -8.71 15.10
CA THR A 217 -17.93 -8.40 16.42
C THR A 217 -16.42 -8.21 16.39
N ASN A 218 -15.72 -8.88 15.48
CA ASN A 218 -14.26 -8.96 15.41
C ASN A 218 -13.72 -8.16 14.20
N VAL A 219 -14.05 -6.87 14.15
CA VAL A 219 -13.64 -5.98 13.06
C VAL A 219 -12.50 -5.08 13.50
N VAL A 220 -11.42 -5.10 12.71
CA VAL A 220 -10.25 -4.24 12.83
C VAL A 220 -10.15 -3.35 11.59
N ASN A 221 -10.09 -2.04 11.77
CA ASN A 221 -9.98 -1.05 10.69
C ASN A 221 -8.59 -0.43 10.68
N LEU A 222 -7.82 -0.64 9.62
CA LEU A 222 -6.51 -0.04 9.44
C LEU A 222 -6.65 1.37 8.86
N VAL A 223 -6.30 2.38 9.65
CA VAL A 223 -6.24 3.77 9.18
C VAL A 223 -4.99 3.92 8.32
N VAL A 224 -5.21 4.03 7.00
CA VAL A 224 -4.13 3.95 6.03
C VAL A 224 -3.27 5.21 5.94
N ASP A 225 -3.87 6.40 6.11
CA ASP A 225 -3.16 7.66 6.04
C ASP A 225 -2.60 8.09 7.40
N ASN A 226 -1.43 8.70 7.41
CA ASN A 226 -0.85 9.29 8.62
C ASN A 226 -1.35 10.73 8.86
N TYR A 227 -2.46 11.10 8.24
CA TYR A 227 -3.18 12.35 8.43
C TYR A 227 -4.59 12.06 8.96
N PRO A 228 -4.99 12.59 10.12
CA PRO A 228 -6.26 12.24 10.75
C PRO A 228 -7.43 12.88 10.02
N GLN A 229 -8.32 12.04 9.50
CA GLN A 229 -9.57 12.44 8.85
C GLN A 229 -10.73 11.62 9.42
N TRP A 230 -11.88 12.25 9.63
CA TRP A 230 -13.06 11.64 10.24
C TRP A 230 -13.58 10.41 9.49
N PHE A 231 -13.54 10.45 8.16
CA PHE A 231 -14.07 9.36 7.35
C PHE A 231 -13.23 8.08 7.37
N LEU A 232 -12.01 8.13 7.95
CA LEU A 232 -11.13 6.97 8.05
C LEU A 232 -11.39 6.11 9.29
N VAL A 233 -12.11 6.62 10.30
CA VAL A 233 -12.42 5.88 11.51
C VAL A 233 -13.86 5.40 11.53
N VAL A 234 -14.08 4.18 11.99
CA VAL A 234 -15.37 3.50 11.96
C VAL A 234 -15.80 3.11 13.37
N PRO A 235 -16.99 3.51 13.82
CA PRO A 235 -17.53 3.14 15.14
C PRO A 235 -17.77 1.64 15.27
N ARG A 236 -17.71 1.14 16.51
CA ARG A 236 -17.90 -0.28 16.87
C ARG A 236 -16.88 -1.21 16.21
N THR A 237 -15.78 -0.65 15.74
CA THR A 237 -14.61 -1.40 15.24
C THR A 237 -13.40 -1.00 16.07
N LEU A 238 -12.35 -1.81 16.04
CA LEU A 238 -11.06 -1.41 16.57
C LEU A 238 -10.29 -0.67 15.45
N ASN A 239 -10.16 0.65 15.58
CA ASN A 239 -9.40 1.46 14.63
C ASN A 239 -7.91 1.46 15.01
N LEU A 240 -7.05 1.18 14.05
CA LEU A 240 -5.61 1.09 14.25
C LEU A 240 -4.87 2.19 13.50
N THR A 241 -3.91 2.82 14.15
CA THR A 241 -3.10 3.89 13.57
C THR A 241 -1.62 3.50 13.51
N GLN A 242 -0.91 4.08 12.54
CA GLN A 242 0.51 3.80 12.31
C GLN A 242 1.45 4.61 13.20
N GLY A 243 1.06 5.84 13.56
CA GLY A 243 1.91 6.78 14.26
C GLY A 243 1.22 7.46 15.44
N PRO A 244 2.01 7.92 16.46
CA PRO A 244 1.47 8.54 17.68
C PRO A 244 0.75 9.87 17.40
N VAL A 245 1.19 10.64 16.40
CA VAL A 245 0.51 11.91 16.02
C VAL A 245 -0.92 11.63 15.56
N ASN A 246 -1.10 10.62 14.73
CA ASN A 246 -2.41 10.23 14.23
C ASN A 246 -3.29 9.68 15.37
N TYR A 247 -2.74 8.81 16.23
CA TYR A 247 -3.40 8.29 17.41
C TYR A 247 -3.92 9.40 18.33
N GLN A 248 -3.04 10.32 18.73
CA GLN A 248 -3.41 11.46 19.60
C GLN A 248 -4.45 12.36 18.95
N SER A 249 -4.36 12.58 17.65
CA SER A 249 -5.30 13.42 16.92
C SER A 249 -6.71 12.82 16.93
N TYR A 250 -6.86 11.52 16.73
CA TYR A 250 -8.17 10.86 16.82
C TYR A 250 -8.74 10.87 18.24
N LEU A 251 -7.92 10.68 19.26
CA LEU A 251 -8.37 10.86 20.64
C LEU A 251 -8.89 12.29 20.88
N LYS A 252 -8.14 13.30 20.41
CA LYS A 252 -8.56 14.70 20.49
C LYS A 252 -9.83 14.99 19.69
N MET A 253 -10.05 14.28 18.60
CA MET A 253 -11.27 14.34 17.80
C MET A 253 -12.47 13.68 18.50
N GLY A 254 -12.26 12.92 19.57
CA GLY A 254 -13.31 12.28 20.38
C GLY A 254 -13.53 10.80 20.08
N VAL A 255 -12.62 10.14 19.37
CA VAL A 255 -12.66 8.67 19.22
C VAL A 255 -12.35 8.03 20.57
N PRO A 256 -13.22 7.12 21.10
CA PRO A 256 -12.97 6.47 22.36
C PRO A 256 -11.67 5.67 22.36
N SER A 257 -10.91 5.73 23.44
CA SER A 257 -9.65 4.97 23.58
C SER A 257 -9.83 3.44 23.50
N ALA A 258 -11.04 2.95 23.84
CA ALA A 258 -11.38 1.54 23.67
C ALA A 258 -11.49 1.11 22.20
N ASP A 259 -11.82 2.04 21.31
CA ASP A 259 -12.00 1.81 19.87
C ASP A 259 -10.76 2.23 19.05
N LEU A 260 -9.65 2.58 19.71
CA LEU A 260 -8.46 3.09 19.03
C LEU A 260 -7.19 2.51 19.64
N LYS A 261 -6.26 2.03 18.80
CA LYS A 261 -4.92 1.59 19.21
C LYS A 261 -3.83 2.08 18.27
N LEU A 262 -2.64 2.31 18.83
CA LEU A 262 -1.42 2.50 18.06
C LEU A 262 -0.85 1.12 17.72
N ALA A 263 -0.86 0.76 16.45
CA ALA A 263 -0.47 -0.57 15.98
C ALA A 263 0.96 -0.64 15.44
N GLY A 264 1.46 0.46 14.90
CA GLY A 264 2.70 0.49 14.14
C GLY A 264 2.47 0.47 12.62
N HIS A 265 3.54 0.37 11.86
CA HIS A 265 3.54 0.51 10.41
C HIS A 265 2.98 -0.71 9.70
N TRP A 266 2.29 -0.48 8.56
CA TRP A 266 1.67 -1.54 7.75
C TRP A 266 2.71 -2.20 6.82
N CYS A 267 3.45 -3.17 7.35
CA CYS A 267 4.53 -3.83 6.62
C CYS A 267 4.26 -5.32 6.42
N PRO A 268 4.66 -5.89 5.27
CA PRO A 268 4.53 -7.32 5.00
C PRO A 268 5.52 -8.14 5.84
N GLU A 269 5.14 -9.37 6.15
CA GLU A 269 5.90 -10.31 6.98
C GLU A 269 7.34 -10.47 6.49
N GLN A 270 7.52 -10.69 5.19
CA GLN A 270 8.84 -10.95 4.60
C GLN A 270 9.83 -9.77 4.75
N LEU A 271 9.36 -8.53 4.82
CA LEU A 271 10.24 -7.39 5.09
C LEU A 271 10.58 -7.31 6.57
N VAL A 272 9.60 -7.49 7.44
CA VAL A 272 9.78 -7.34 8.89
C VAL A 272 10.65 -8.45 9.46
N SER A 273 10.42 -9.69 9.06
CA SER A 273 11.20 -10.85 9.53
C SER A 273 12.67 -10.85 9.06
N ASN A 274 13.03 -9.97 8.13
CA ASN A 274 14.39 -9.89 7.60
C ASN A 274 15.08 -8.53 7.88
N ILE A 275 14.52 -7.69 8.75
CA ILE A 275 15.05 -6.34 9.02
C ILE A 275 16.54 -6.40 9.42
N ASP A 276 16.90 -7.22 10.39
CA ASP A 276 18.27 -7.27 10.91
C ASP A 276 19.26 -7.71 9.83
N VAL A 277 18.91 -8.72 9.04
CA VAL A 277 19.76 -9.24 7.95
C VAL A 277 19.88 -8.20 6.82
N ASP A 278 18.77 -7.61 6.41
CA ASP A 278 18.74 -6.67 5.29
C ASP A 278 19.43 -5.35 5.67
N CYS A 279 19.21 -4.84 6.89
CA CYS A 279 19.89 -3.62 7.37
C CYS A 279 21.39 -3.85 7.54
N THR A 280 21.80 -4.98 8.13
CA THR A 280 23.22 -5.33 8.25
C THR A 280 23.91 -5.37 6.88
N ARG A 281 23.29 -6.00 5.88
CA ARG A 281 23.79 -6.02 4.51
C ARG A 281 23.92 -4.63 3.90
N ARG A 282 22.92 -3.74 4.11
CA ARG A 282 22.94 -2.35 3.63
C ARG A 282 24.05 -1.55 4.30
N ILE A 283 24.29 -1.70 5.61
CA ILE A 283 25.39 -1.06 6.33
C ILE A 283 26.72 -1.52 5.76
N GLN A 284 26.93 -2.83 5.56
CA GLN A 284 28.15 -3.36 4.94
C GLN A 284 28.39 -2.77 3.55
N ARG A 285 27.31 -2.63 2.73
CA ARG A 285 27.40 -2.00 1.41
C ARG A 285 27.69 -0.50 1.51
N ALA A 286 27.14 0.19 2.53
CA ALA A 286 27.37 1.63 2.74
C ALA A 286 28.84 1.96 3.04
N HIS A 287 29.54 1.08 3.77
CA HIS A 287 30.98 1.22 4.07
C HIS A 287 31.89 0.94 2.87
N CYS A 288 31.37 0.32 1.81
CA CYS A 288 32.13 0.12 0.60
C CYS A 288 32.22 1.41 -0.22
N SER A 289 33.39 1.70 -0.77
CA SER A 289 33.60 2.85 -1.65
C SER A 289 32.65 2.80 -2.85
N ALA A 290 32.06 3.91 -3.22
CA ALA A 290 31.29 4.06 -4.45
C ALA A 290 32.16 4.53 -5.64
N HIS A 291 33.45 4.24 -5.64
CA HIS A 291 34.38 4.63 -6.70
C HIS A 291 34.98 3.37 -7.36
N ALA A 292 34.88 3.30 -8.69
CA ALA A 292 35.49 2.23 -9.49
C ALA A 292 37.02 2.19 -9.27
N GLY A 293 37.58 0.99 -9.18
CA GLY A 293 39.01 0.78 -8.98
C GLY A 293 39.45 0.40 -7.55
N ASN A 294 38.49 0.24 -6.64
CA ASN A 294 38.74 -0.29 -5.30
C ASN A 294 38.04 -1.66 -5.18
N ASP A 295 38.76 -2.69 -4.67
CA ASP A 295 38.20 -4.05 -4.46
C ASP A 295 37.00 -4.10 -3.53
N LYS A 296 36.75 -3.02 -2.78
CA LYS A 296 35.57 -2.86 -1.90
C LYS A 296 34.47 -1.97 -2.50
N TYR A 297 34.45 -1.80 -3.80
CA TYR A 297 33.44 -0.98 -4.45
C TYR A 297 32.07 -1.66 -4.50
N LYS A 298 31.00 -0.91 -4.15
CA LYS A 298 29.60 -1.33 -4.31
C LYS A 298 28.72 -0.15 -4.73
N ALA A 299 28.10 -0.26 -5.90
CA ALA A 299 27.11 0.71 -6.34
C ALA A 299 25.92 0.79 -5.37
N ARG A 300 25.33 1.98 -5.20
CA ARG A 300 24.09 2.12 -4.41
C ARG A 300 22.89 1.69 -5.24
N ARG A 301 22.10 0.77 -4.69
CA ARG A 301 20.90 0.20 -5.35
C ARG A 301 19.67 0.99 -4.94
N LEU A 302 19.07 1.67 -5.92
CA LEU A 302 17.84 2.45 -5.73
C LEU A 302 16.68 1.71 -6.36
N VAL A 303 15.65 1.36 -5.59
CA VAL A 303 14.37 0.92 -6.11
C VAL A 303 13.42 2.12 -6.24
N ILE A 304 12.87 2.30 -7.43
CA ILE A 304 11.95 3.40 -7.78
C ILE A 304 10.63 2.78 -8.26
N PRO A 305 9.67 2.52 -7.37
CA PRO A 305 8.36 2.03 -7.75
C PRO A 305 7.46 3.18 -8.18
N VAL A 306 6.69 2.96 -9.22
CA VAL A 306 5.60 3.83 -9.64
C VAL A 306 4.39 3.57 -8.74
N GLY A 307 3.80 4.62 -8.18
CA GLY A 307 2.59 4.50 -7.38
C GLY A 307 1.33 4.18 -8.21
N GLY A 308 0.26 3.73 -7.56
CA GLY A 308 -0.97 3.28 -8.21
C GLY A 308 -1.64 4.27 -9.16
N ALA A 309 -1.46 5.58 -8.94
CA ALA A 309 -1.96 6.62 -9.86
C ALA A 309 -1.08 6.84 -11.10
N GLY A 310 0.13 6.23 -11.18
CA GLY A 310 1.10 6.50 -12.25
C GLY A 310 1.60 7.95 -12.26
N ALA A 311 1.54 8.63 -11.12
CA ALA A 311 1.99 10.01 -10.96
C ALA A 311 3.52 10.10 -10.81
N GLN A 312 4.07 11.31 -10.80
CA GLN A 312 5.50 11.60 -10.63
C GLN A 312 6.38 11.32 -11.87
N LYS A 313 5.76 11.10 -13.04
CA LYS A 313 6.48 10.80 -14.28
C LYS A 313 7.62 11.79 -14.52
N SER A 314 7.32 13.09 -14.57
CA SER A 314 8.28 14.14 -14.88
C SER A 314 9.43 14.20 -13.87
N PHE A 315 9.13 14.07 -12.57
CA PHE A 315 10.16 14.06 -11.53
C PHE A 315 11.13 12.89 -11.70
N ILE A 316 10.59 11.67 -11.90
CA ILE A 316 11.41 10.46 -12.01
C ILE A 316 12.26 10.49 -13.29
N ILE A 317 11.69 10.93 -14.42
CA ILE A 317 12.42 11.09 -15.68
C ILE A 317 13.60 12.07 -15.53
N ASN A 318 13.34 13.23 -14.93
CA ASN A 318 14.39 14.24 -14.69
C ASN A 318 15.45 13.73 -13.70
N LEU A 319 15.06 12.94 -12.71
CA LEU A 319 15.99 12.30 -11.78
C LEU A 319 16.89 11.29 -12.50
N ILE A 320 16.35 10.43 -13.36
CA ILE A 320 17.13 9.48 -14.15
C ILE A 320 18.13 10.22 -15.06
N GLU A 321 17.67 11.27 -15.77
CA GLU A 321 18.52 12.09 -16.62
C GLU A 321 19.67 12.75 -15.85
N ALA A 322 19.40 13.26 -14.66
CA ALA A 322 20.40 13.89 -13.81
C ALA A 322 21.40 12.89 -13.20
N LEU A 323 21.01 11.62 -13.03
CA LEU A 323 21.87 10.56 -12.48
C LEU A 323 22.71 9.84 -13.55
N GLN A 324 22.56 10.14 -14.84
CA GLN A 324 23.19 9.37 -15.92
C GLN A 324 24.70 9.20 -15.77
N ASP A 325 25.42 10.24 -15.33
CA ASP A 325 26.87 10.17 -15.17
C ASP A 325 27.27 9.31 -13.97
N GLN A 326 26.48 9.32 -12.88
CA GLN A 326 26.69 8.46 -11.73
C GLN A 326 26.40 6.99 -12.06
N ILE A 327 25.40 6.75 -12.92
CA ILE A 327 25.06 5.41 -13.40
C ILE A 327 26.20 4.87 -14.31
N ARG A 328 26.69 5.66 -15.28
CA ARG A 328 27.81 5.29 -16.15
C ARG A 328 29.10 5.06 -15.37
N ALA A 329 29.34 5.87 -14.35
CA ALA A 329 30.46 5.67 -13.43
C ALA A 329 30.31 4.46 -12.50
N GLY A 330 29.18 3.73 -12.62
CA GLY A 330 28.87 2.57 -11.81
C GLY A 330 28.62 2.90 -10.32
N ARG A 331 28.34 4.13 -9.96
CA ARG A 331 28.09 4.55 -8.56
C ARG A 331 26.65 4.25 -8.10
N ILE A 332 25.72 4.20 -9.05
CA ILE A 332 24.28 3.98 -8.82
C ILE A 332 23.77 2.88 -9.73
N GLN A 333 22.95 2.01 -9.17
CA GLN A 333 22.13 1.02 -9.86
C GLN A 333 20.66 1.38 -9.65
N LEU A 334 19.84 1.29 -10.73
CA LEU A 334 18.42 1.59 -10.68
C LEU A 334 17.57 0.35 -10.93
N PHE A 335 16.62 0.11 -10.01
CA PHE A 335 15.57 -0.89 -10.15
C PHE A 335 14.25 -0.15 -10.35
N LEU A 336 13.84 0.02 -11.62
CA LEU A 336 12.68 0.81 -12.02
C LEU A 336 11.46 -0.10 -12.10
N ASN A 337 10.53 0.02 -11.16
CA ASN A 337 9.29 -0.75 -11.21
C ASN A 337 8.16 0.08 -11.80
N ALA A 338 7.92 -0.06 -13.12
CA ALA A 338 6.81 0.57 -13.83
C ALA A 338 5.45 -0.06 -13.46
N GLY A 339 5.45 -1.23 -12.83
CA GLY A 339 4.23 -1.94 -12.50
C GLY A 339 3.45 -2.38 -13.74
N ASP A 340 2.14 -2.21 -13.72
CA ASP A 340 1.22 -2.43 -14.85
C ASP A 340 0.93 -1.12 -15.63
N HIS A 341 1.67 -0.04 -15.36
CA HIS A 341 1.52 1.25 -16.02
C HIS A 341 2.28 1.32 -17.36
N GLN A 342 1.62 0.99 -18.45
CA GLN A 342 2.24 1.02 -19.79
C GLN A 342 2.84 2.39 -20.14
N HIS A 343 2.20 3.49 -19.76
CA HIS A 343 2.71 4.84 -20.03
C HIS A 343 4.01 5.15 -19.28
N MET A 344 4.23 4.53 -18.10
CA MET A 344 5.47 4.67 -17.34
C MET A 344 6.57 3.80 -17.90
N LYS A 345 6.23 2.57 -18.33
CA LYS A 345 7.17 1.70 -19.05
C LYS A 345 7.74 2.43 -20.26
N VAL A 346 6.88 2.96 -21.14
CA VAL A 346 7.30 3.71 -22.31
C VAL A 346 8.17 4.92 -21.93
N ALA A 347 7.78 5.67 -20.91
CA ALA A 347 8.55 6.83 -20.46
C ALA A 347 9.96 6.45 -19.95
N PHE A 348 10.07 5.33 -19.24
CA PHE A 348 11.38 4.82 -18.81
C PHE A 348 12.23 4.38 -20.00
N GLU A 349 11.67 3.63 -20.94
CA GLU A 349 12.37 3.21 -22.16
C GLU A 349 12.85 4.43 -22.97
N GLU A 350 12.01 5.46 -23.14
CA GLU A 350 12.36 6.69 -23.84
C GLU A 350 13.55 7.43 -23.21
N ILE A 351 13.52 7.63 -21.87
CA ILE A 351 14.62 8.36 -21.20
C ILE A 351 15.90 7.54 -21.17
N LEU A 352 15.83 6.23 -20.97
CA LEU A 352 17.00 5.36 -20.96
C LEU A 352 17.67 5.34 -22.36
N ASN A 353 16.88 5.28 -23.42
CA ASN A 353 17.38 5.35 -24.79
C ASN A 353 17.96 6.74 -25.11
N LYS A 354 17.29 7.84 -24.71
CA LYS A 354 17.79 9.22 -24.87
C LYS A 354 19.15 9.38 -24.19
N CYS A 355 19.31 8.86 -22.98
CA CYS A 355 20.56 8.90 -22.23
C CYS A 355 21.56 7.80 -22.64
N GLN A 356 21.26 6.95 -23.62
CA GLN A 356 22.13 5.83 -24.05
C GLN A 356 22.56 4.96 -22.85
N LEU A 357 21.63 4.66 -21.94
CA LEU A 357 21.84 3.81 -20.78
C LEU A 357 21.33 2.40 -21.09
N GLU A 358 22.20 1.41 -20.92
CA GLU A 358 21.81 0.02 -21.08
C GLU A 358 20.98 -0.48 -19.90
N TYR A 359 19.96 -1.30 -20.20
CA TYR A 359 19.07 -1.87 -19.18
C TYR A 359 18.63 -3.29 -19.54
N ASP A 360 18.26 -4.05 -18.51
CA ASP A 360 17.55 -5.32 -18.62
C ASP A 360 16.06 -5.13 -18.34
N VAL A 361 15.21 -6.01 -18.86
CA VAL A 361 13.76 -5.97 -18.64
C VAL A 361 13.30 -7.28 -18.01
N VAL A 362 12.54 -7.18 -16.93
CA VAL A 362 11.90 -8.30 -16.22
C VAL A 362 10.39 -8.13 -16.29
N THR A 363 9.69 -9.15 -16.81
CA THR A 363 8.24 -9.09 -17.07
C THR A 363 7.43 -10.18 -16.37
N THR A 364 8.09 -11.06 -15.60
CA THR A 364 7.43 -12.18 -14.92
C THR A 364 7.73 -12.18 -13.42
N THR A 365 6.80 -12.69 -12.62
CA THR A 365 6.98 -12.84 -11.17
C THR A 365 8.19 -13.74 -10.85
N GLN A 366 8.37 -14.83 -11.62
CA GLN A 366 9.52 -15.72 -11.42
C GLN A 366 10.84 -15.00 -11.71
N GLY A 367 10.91 -14.20 -12.76
CA GLY A 367 12.10 -13.39 -13.07
C GLY A 367 12.46 -12.41 -11.96
N VAL A 368 11.45 -11.82 -11.26
CA VAL A 368 11.69 -10.97 -10.08
C VAL A 368 12.25 -11.79 -8.92
N ARG A 369 11.69 -12.97 -8.65
CA ARG A 369 12.18 -13.88 -7.59
C ARG A 369 13.63 -14.32 -7.85
N ASP A 370 13.94 -14.68 -9.08
CA ASP A 370 15.29 -15.09 -9.50
C ASP A 370 16.27 -13.92 -9.35
N PHE A 371 15.86 -12.71 -9.76
CA PHE A 371 16.63 -11.48 -9.59
C PHE A 371 16.92 -11.19 -8.12
N GLN A 372 15.90 -11.24 -7.27
CA GLN A 372 16.04 -11.04 -5.83
C GLN A 372 16.96 -12.10 -5.22
N THR A 373 16.69 -13.39 -5.47
CA THR A 373 17.45 -14.51 -4.90
C THR A 373 18.93 -14.38 -5.24
N ARG A 374 19.26 -14.02 -6.48
CA ARG A 374 20.65 -13.78 -6.89
C ARG A 374 21.29 -12.64 -6.10
N LEU A 375 20.58 -11.52 -5.88
CA LEU A 375 21.12 -10.33 -5.24
C LEU A 375 21.06 -10.36 -3.71
N LEU A 376 20.41 -11.34 -3.10
CA LEU A 376 20.52 -11.63 -1.67
C LEU A 376 21.93 -12.09 -1.28
N ASP A 377 22.64 -12.76 -2.20
CA ASP A 377 24.07 -12.99 -2.04
C ASP A 377 24.83 -11.66 -2.29
N PRO A 378 25.58 -11.16 -1.29
CA PRO A 378 26.26 -9.87 -1.36
C PRO A 378 27.41 -9.84 -2.38
N THR A 379 27.84 -10.98 -2.89
CA THR A 379 28.91 -11.09 -3.91
C THR A 379 28.36 -10.86 -5.31
N ASN A 380 27.06 -11.04 -5.53
CA ASN A 380 26.42 -10.91 -6.84
C ASN A 380 26.01 -9.47 -7.14
N GLU A 381 26.18 -9.10 -8.40
CA GLU A 381 25.73 -7.82 -8.94
C GLU A 381 24.73 -8.05 -10.09
N PRO A 382 23.83 -7.11 -10.39
CA PRO A 382 22.98 -7.19 -11.58
C PRO A 382 23.83 -7.13 -12.85
N ALA A 383 23.35 -7.73 -13.93
CA ALA A 383 24.11 -7.78 -15.20
C ALA A 383 24.33 -6.38 -15.80
N LYS A 384 23.33 -5.48 -15.63
CA LYS A 384 23.40 -4.07 -16.02
C LYS A 384 23.10 -3.17 -14.85
N ALA A 385 23.54 -1.92 -14.93
CA ALA A 385 23.27 -0.93 -13.88
C ALA A 385 21.78 -0.60 -13.72
N ILE A 386 20.96 -0.90 -14.72
CA ILE A 386 19.52 -0.61 -14.70
C ILE A 386 18.75 -1.88 -15.01
N THR A 387 17.71 -2.15 -14.20
CA THR A 387 16.72 -3.18 -14.48
C THR A 387 15.33 -2.56 -14.45
N LEU A 388 14.57 -2.70 -15.54
CA LEU A 388 13.20 -2.26 -15.68
C LEU A 388 12.25 -3.44 -15.41
N PHE A 389 11.35 -3.26 -14.48
CA PHE A 389 10.29 -4.22 -14.14
C PHE A 389 8.96 -3.69 -14.66
N ALA A 390 8.30 -4.44 -15.54
CA ALA A 390 7.03 -4.06 -16.14
C ALA A 390 6.18 -5.29 -16.41
N PHE A 391 4.92 -5.26 -16.00
CA PHE A 391 4.03 -6.42 -16.01
C PHE A 391 2.73 -6.13 -16.76
N PRO A 392 2.10 -7.15 -17.36
CA PRO A 392 0.75 -7.02 -17.88
C PRO A 392 -0.30 -6.98 -16.75
N ASP A 393 0.03 -7.57 -15.58
CA ASP A 393 -0.88 -7.78 -14.47
C ASP A 393 -0.50 -6.95 -13.25
N TYR A 394 -1.53 -6.62 -12.49
CA TYR A 394 -1.47 -5.79 -11.29
C TYR A 394 -0.69 -6.44 -10.13
N PHE A 395 -0.92 -7.73 -9.83
CA PHE A 395 -0.33 -8.35 -8.65
C PHE A 395 1.21 -8.36 -8.66
N PRO A 396 1.87 -8.76 -9.77
CA PRO A 396 3.32 -8.69 -9.86
C PRO A 396 3.87 -7.28 -9.64
N ALA A 397 3.13 -6.26 -10.08
CA ALA A 397 3.50 -4.86 -9.92
C ALA A 397 3.63 -4.46 -8.42
N VAL A 398 2.71 -4.93 -7.59
CA VAL A 398 2.72 -4.68 -6.13
C VAL A 398 3.81 -5.49 -5.45
N ALA A 399 3.85 -6.81 -5.68
CA ALA A 399 4.78 -7.73 -5.03
C ALA A 399 6.25 -7.45 -5.35
N THR A 400 6.54 -6.99 -6.58
CA THR A 400 7.91 -6.67 -7.02
C THR A 400 8.56 -5.61 -6.13
N THR A 401 7.84 -4.59 -5.70
CA THR A 401 8.40 -3.57 -4.80
C THR A 401 8.90 -4.19 -3.50
N ASP A 402 8.13 -5.09 -2.90
CA ASP A 402 8.47 -5.73 -1.63
C ASP A 402 9.73 -6.61 -1.78
N LEU A 403 9.80 -7.39 -2.87
CA LEU A 403 10.95 -8.22 -3.20
C LEU A 403 12.22 -7.37 -3.43
N LEU A 404 12.09 -6.27 -4.19
CA LEU A 404 13.22 -5.38 -4.49
C LEU A 404 13.70 -4.59 -3.27
N CYS A 405 12.81 -4.24 -2.33
CA CYS A 405 13.20 -3.58 -1.09
C CYS A 405 14.22 -4.39 -0.30
N ARG A 406 14.18 -5.73 -0.38
CA ARG A 406 15.13 -6.59 0.32
C ARG A 406 16.57 -6.53 -0.24
N VAL A 407 16.73 -6.18 -1.51
CA VAL A 407 18.02 -6.17 -2.21
C VAL A 407 18.49 -4.76 -2.60
N SER A 408 17.74 -3.74 -2.22
CA SER A 408 18.06 -2.33 -2.45
C SER A 408 18.62 -1.65 -1.22
N ASP A 409 19.43 -0.61 -1.44
CA ASP A 409 19.97 0.25 -0.37
C ASP A 409 19.02 1.39 -0.01
N LEU A 410 18.23 1.86 -0.98
CA LEU A 410 17.29 2.97 -0.85
C LEU A 410 16.00 2.70 -1.61
N LEU A 411 14.88 3.12 -1.01
CA LEU A 411 13.57 3.18 -1.64
C LEU A 411 13.25 4.63 -2.00
N THR A 412 13.14 4.93 -3.29
CA THR A 412 12.79 6.26 -3.79
C THR A 412 11.31 6.29 -4.15
N CYS A 413 10.48 6.93 -3.35
CA CYS A 413 9.04 6.92 -3.51
C CYS A 413 8.38 8.23 -3.06
N LYS A 414 7.15 8.48 -3.50
CA LYS A 414 6.32 9.52 -2.87
C LYS A 414 5.99 9.09 -1.42
N PRO A 415 5.74 10.03 -0.50
CA PRO A 415 5.53 9.71 0.92
C PRO A 415 4.09 9.22 1.21
N SER A 416 3.71 8.08 0.63
CA SER A 416 2.44 7.39 0.86
C SER A 416 2.63 6.11 1.72
N GLU A 417 1.97 5.02 1.35
CA GLU A 417 2.05 3.74 2.05
C GLU A 417 3.49 3.16 2.16
N LEU A 418 4.33 3.44 1.17
CA LEU A 418 5.73 2.99 1.16
C LEU A 418 6.63 3.77 2.13
N ALA A 419 6.20 4.94 2.60
CA ALA A 419 6.94 5.74 3.60
C ALA A 419 7.12 5.02 4.94
N PHE A 420 6.39 3.93 5.16
CA PHE A 420 6.41 3.17 6.39
C PHE A 420 7.20 1.86 6.31
N TYR A 421 7.79 1.56 5.15
CA TYR A 421 8.57 0.33 4.96
C TYR A 421 9.92 0.36 5.68
N PRO A 422 10.42 -0.80 6.15
CA PRO A 422 11.69 -0.90 6.89
C PRO A 422 12.91 -0.90 5.94
N ILE A 423 13.09 0.18 5.21
CA ILE A 423 14.20 0.43 4.31
C ILE A 423 14.51 1.93 4.32
N PRO A 424 15.76 2.38 4.22
CA PRO A 424 16.09 3.80 4.01
C PRO A 424 15.32 4.41 2.85
N LYS A 425 14.67 5.56 3.07
CA LYS A 425 13.76 6.18 2.09
C LYS A 425 14.23 7.54 1.64
N LEU A 426 14.26 7.72 0.33
CA LEU A 426 14.31 9.03 -0.33
C LEU A 426 12.89 9.40 -0.76
N HIS A 427 12.25 10.31 -0.04
CA HIS A 427 10.93 10.79 -0.42
C HIS A 427 11.03 11.84 -1.50
N ILE A 428 10.41 11.54 -2.65
CA ILE A 428 10.21 12.49 -3.74
C ILE A 428 8.90 13.25 -3.55
N ARG A 429 8.64 14.23 -4.43
CA ARG A 429 7.48 15.10 -4.39
C ARG A 429 6.17 14.36 -4.16
N ARG A 430 5.37 14.82 -3.19
CA ARG A 430 4.04 14.29 -2.87
C ARG A 430 3.00 14.63 -3.94
N VAL A 431 1.88 13.92 -3.92
CA VAL A 431 0.69 14.24 -4.72
C VAL A 431 -0.34 15.02 -3.91
N GLY A 432 -0.60 14.59 -2.67
CA GLY A 432 -1.54 15.24 -1.77
C GLY A 432 -0.85 15.80 -0.53
N ASP A 433 -1.37 16.91 0.01
CA ASP A 433 -0.79 17.56 1.20
C ASP A 433 -0.79 16.69 2.45
N HIS A 434 -1.72 15.74 2.55
CA HIS A 434 -1.78 14.77 3.65
C HIS A 434 -0.55 13.85 3.68
N GLU A 435 0.06 13.58 2.51
CA GLU A 435 1.26 12.73 2.41
C GLU A 435 2.51 13.35 3.06
N ALA A 436 2.55 14.68 3.25
CA ALA A 436 3.67 15.35 3.93
C ALA A 436 3.94 14.80 5.34
N TYR A 437 2.88 14.40 6.05
CA TYR A 437 2.98 13.86 7.40
C TYR A 437 3.73 12.52 7.44
N SER A 438 3.68 11.75 6.35
CA SER A 438 4.42 10.49 6.25
C SER A 438 5.91 10.72 6.06
N ALA A 439 6.32 11.72 5.25
CA ALA A 439 7.73 12.08 5.10
C ALA A 439 8.32 12.66 6.40
N ILE A 440 7.56 13.53 7.10
CA ILE A 440 7.94 14.05 8.41
C ILE A 440 8.13 12.89 9.39
N ARG A 441 7.19 11.93 9.42
CA ARG A 441 7.29 10.76 10.30
C ARG A 441 8.55 9.95 10.02
N ALA A 442 8.86 9.66 8.75
CA ALA A 442 10.06 8.91 8.39
C ALA A 442 11.35 9.64 8.81
N ALA A 443 11.41 10.97 8.65
CA ALA A 443 12.54 11.75 9.11
C ALA A 443 12.68 11.76 10.64
N GLU A 444 11.57 11.89 11.38
CA GLU A 444 11.56 11.90 12.85
C GLU A 444 11.95 10.55 13.47
N VAL A 445 11.61 9.42 12.81
CA VAL A 445 12.06 8.09 13.26
C VAL A 445 13.40 7.67 12.67
N ASN A 446 14.04 8.56 11.95
CA ASN A 446 15.35 8.39 11.33
C ASN A 446 15.43 7.12 10.45
N ASP A 447 14.46 6.96 9.55
CA ASP A 447 14.43 5.86 8.57
C ASP A 447 14.22 6.34 7.13
N GLY A 448 14.21 7.67 6.91
CA GLY A 448 14.06 8.27 5.59
C GLY A 448 14.22 9.80 5.60
N SER A 449 14.17 10.39 4.41
CA SER A 449 14.31 11.85 4.24
C SER A 449 13.00 12.59 4.51
N LEU A 450 13.10 13.90 4.72
CA LEU A 450 12.01 14.82 4.38
C LEU A 450 11.72 14.74 2.87
N GLU A 451 10.60 15.32 2.45
CA GLU A 451 10.22 15.39 1.04
C GLU A 451 11.22 16.22 0.23
N CYS A 452 11.85 15.64 -0.78
CA CYS A 452 12.60 16.33 -1.83
C CYS A 452 11.63 16.78 -2.91
N ARG A 453 11.28 18.06 -2.89
CA ARG A 453 10.31 18.61 -3.86
C ARG A 453 10.92 18.87 -5.23
N GLU A 454 12.21 19.12 -5.28
CA GLU A 454 12.99 19.37 -6.48
C GLU A 454 14.00 18.23 -6.71
N VAL A 455 14.27 17.94 -7.98
CA VAL A 455 15.23 16.88 -8.36
C VAL A 455 16.61 17.13 -7.78
N GLN A 456 17.01 18.41 -7.71
CA GLN A 456 18.32 18.79 -7.17
C GLN A 456 18.47 18.43 -5.68
N ASP A 457 17.40 18.53 -4.89
CA ASP A 457 17.43 18.13 -3.48
C ASP A 457 17.59 16.61 -3.33
N ALA A 458 16.91 15.84 -4.20
CA ALA A 458 17.05 14.38 -4.26
C ALA A 458 18.48 13.98 -4.64
N ILE A 459 19.10 14.66 -5.60
CA ILE A 459 20.49 14.41 -6.01
C ILE A 459 21.46 14.67 -4.87
N ARG A 460 21.35 15.81 -4.18
CA ARG A 460 22.22 16.14 -3.05
C ARG A 460 22.15 15.09 -1.95
N LEU A 461 20.95 14.59 -1.65
CA LEU A 461 20.77 13.53 -0.67
C LEU A 461 21.38 12.21 -1.13
N LEU A 462 21.23 11.85 -2.41
CA LEU A 462 21.86 10.66 -2.99
C LEU A 462 23.39 10.77 -2.99
N GLU A 463 23.95 11.95 -3.19
CA GLU A 463 25.39 12.19 -3.08
C GLU A 463 25.89 11.87 -1.67
N LEU A 464 25.17 12.29 -0.62
CA LEU A 464 25.48 11.93 0.77
C LEU A 464 25.39 10.42 0.99
N CYS A 465 24.36 9.75 0.45
CA CYS A 465 24.23 8.30 0.53
C CYS A 465 25.31 7.54 -0.25
N CYS A 466 25.93 8.15 -1.25
CA CYS A 466 27.05 7.59 -2.01
C CYS A 466 28.43 7.88 -1.40
N ASP A 467 28.53 8.85 -0.49
CA ASP A 467 29.80 9.18 0.19
C ASP A 467 30.06 8.19 1.33
N PRO A 468 31.13 7.38 1.26
CA PRO A 468 31.48 6.44 2.32
C PRO A 468 31.91 7.10 3.65
N LYS A 469 32.14 8.41 3.65
CA LYS A 469 32.42 9.21 4.86
C LYS A 469 31.16 9.73 5.53
N CYS A 470 30.01 9.67 4.86
CA CYS A 470 28.73 10.08 5.40
C CYS A 470 28.04 8.88 6.04
N ASP A 471 27.70 8.99 7.30
CA ASP A 471 27.07 7.92 8.10
C ASP A 471 25.53 7.82 7.92
N LEU A 472 24.97 8.61 7.00
CA LEU A 472 23.52 8.74 6.83
C LEU A 472 22.82 7.38 6.60
N LEU A 473 23.33 6.56 5.68
CA LEU A 473 22.74 5.22 5.42
C LEU A 473 22.91 4.27 6.59
N GLU A 474 24.06 4.32 7.27
CA GLU A 474 24.28 3.54 8.49
C GLU A 474 23.33 3.96 9.58
N SER A 475 23.20 5.26 9.83
CA SER A 475 22.27 5.85 10.81
C SER A 475 20.84 5.41 10.55
N TRP A 476 20.34 5.51 9.31
CA TRP A 476 18.98 5.10 8.95
C TRP A 476 18.76 3.60 9.18
N ASN A 477 19.68 2.74 8.74
CA ASN A 477 19.54 1.29 8.92
C ASN A 477 19.62 0.89 10.42
N THR A 478 20.50 1.55 11.19
CA THR A 478 20.59 1.33 12.65
C THR A 478 19.28 1.71 13.33
N SER A 479 18.72 2.87 12.99
CA SER A 479 17.42 3.29 13.54
C SER A 479 16.29 2.35 13.14
N ILE A 480 16.26 1.82 11.92
CA ILE A 480 15.29 0.81 11.50
C ILE A 480 15.37 -0.43 12.40
N MET A 481 16.56 -0.96 12.66
CA MET A 481 16.75 -2.12 13.56
C MET A 481 16.33 -1.79 14.99
N GLU A 482 16.69 -0.61 15.50
CA GLU A 482 16.29 -0.19 16.86
C GLU A 482 14.77 0.00 16.99
N ASN A 483 14.15 0.66 16.02
CA ASN A 483 12.70 0.85 15.96
C ASN A 483 11.95 -0.50 15.86
N HIS A 484 12.54 -1.47 15.15
CA HIS A 484 12.01 -2.83 15.10
C HIS A 484 12.17 -3.54 16.46
N ASN A 485 13.41 -3.66 16.94
CA ASN A 485 13.75 -4.52 18.07
C ASN A 485 13.23 -3.98 19.42
N LYS A 486 13.26 -2.64 19.59
CA LYS A 486 12.84 -1.99 20.84
C LYS A 486 11.36 -1.58 20.85
N LEU A 487 10.83 -1.09 19.73
CA LEU A 487 9.51 -0.49 19.65
C LEU A 487 8.49 -1.33 18.87
N GLN A 488 8.94 -2.39 18.21
CA GLN A 488 8.11 -3.22 17.31
C GLN A 488 7.33 -2.40 16.27
N MET A 489 7.93 -1.28 15.83
CA MET A 489 7.28 -0.24 15.04
C MET A 489 6.72 -0.77 13.72
N TYR A 490 7.33 -1.79 13.10
CA TYR A 490 6.92 -2.35 11.82
C TYR A 490 5.94 -3.52 11.92
N ASN A 491 5.46 -3.85 13.14
CA ASN A 491 4.55 -4.98 13.39
C ASN A 491 3.06 -4.63 13.22
N GLY A 492 2.71 -3.50 12.62
CA GLY A 492 1.32 -3.03 12.55
C GLY A 492 0.35 -4.04 11.95
N CYS A 493 0.67 -4.66 10.81
CA CYS A 493 -0.17 -5.71 10.22
C CYS A 493 -0.20 -7.00 11.05
N LYS A 494 0.90 -7.38 11.69
CA LYS A 494 0.94 -8.49 12.66
C LYS A 494 -0.03 -8.25 13.81
N ASN A 495 0.05 -7.08 14.44
CA ASN A 495 -0.82 -6.68 15.53
C ASN A 495 -2.29 -6.63 15.11
N ALA A 496 -2.56 -6.16 13.88
CA ALA A 496 -3.92 -6.11 13.35
C ALA A 496 -4.55 -7.50 13.24
N VAL A 497 -3.84 -8.47 12.68
CA VAL A 497 -4.30 -9.86 12.58
C VAL A 497 -4.51 -10.45 13.98
N GLN A 498 -3.53 -10.29 14.87
CA GLN A 498 -3.61 -10.79 16.23
C GLN A 498 -4.84 -10.24 16.97
N TRP A 499 -5.05 -8.91 16.94
CA TRP A 499 -6.19 -8.29 17.63
C TRP A 499 -7.55 -8.60 17.00
N ALA A 500 -7.60 -8.91 15.70
CA ALA A 500 -8.83 -9.38 15.07
C ALA A 500 -9.23 -10.78 15.56
N VAL A 501 -8.26 -11.64 15.87
CA VAL A 501 -8.48 -13.02 16.31
C VAL A 501 -8.71 -13.13 17.83
N GLU A 502 -8.09 -12.25 18.61
CA GLU A 502 -8.19 -12.25 20.10
C GLU A 502 -9.48 -11.63 20.64
N LYS A 503 -10.27 -10.93 19.83
CA LYS A 503 -11.55 -10.34 20.22
C LYS A 503 -12.64 -11.40 20.24
#